data_b626c6a3869394ccde5ca6118cdcb27b
#
_entry.id   b626c6a3869394ccde5ca6118cdcb27b
#
_cell.length_a   1.000
_cell.length_b   1.000
_cell.length_c   1.000
_cell.angle_alpha   90.00
_cell.angle_beta   90.00
_cell.angle_gamma   90.00
#
_symmetry.space_group_name_H-M   'P 1'
#
loop_
_entity.id
_entity.type
_entity.pdbx_description
1 polymer ?
#
loop_
_entity_poly.entity_id
_entity_poly.type
_entity_poly.pdbx_seq_one_letter_code
_entity_poly.pdbx_strand_id
1 'polypeptide(L)'
;MHCYTYLLLIKTDDMKKLILFASILLLISCTQQKVDKKAEGEKIIQLSKEWSQVASEGNVEKTVRYWADDAVVMSAGQPVLNGKEAIRKMVEESYKMPGFRISWQPQSVEVSESGDMAYLLENSQISFTDSTGHPIIINNKAVSIWRKLTDGSWKNVVDISTPEAQQK
;
A
#
# COMPACT_ATOMS: atom_id res chain seq x y z
N MET A 1 56.63 21.84 -41.98
CA MET A 1 55.61 21.41 -40.99
C MET A 1 54.24 21.69 -41.61
N HIS A 2 53.61 20.64 -42.19
CA HIS A 2 52.29 20.75 -42.80
C HIS A 2 51.25 20.08 -41.87
N CYS A 3 50.38 20.90 -41.30
CA CYS A 3 49.29 20.46 -40.49
C CYS A 3 48.09 20.17 -41.41
N TYR A 4 47.73 18.89 -41.61
CA TYR A 4 46.56 18.49 -42.38
C TYR A 4 45.38 18.47 -41.43
N THR A 5 44.49 19.47 -41.61
CA THR A 5 43.17 19.52 -40.97
C THR A 5 42.24 18.67 -41.82
N TYR A 6 41.87 17.47 -41.35
CA TYR A 6 40.81 16.66 -41.95
C TYR A 6 39.47 17.24 -41.51
N LEU A 7 38.88 18.06 -42.37
CA LEU A 7 37.50 18.49 -42.23
C LEU A 7 36.59 17.34 -42.71
N LEU A 8 35.98 16.62 -41.77
CA LEU A 8 34.99 15.57 -42.08
C LEU A 8 33.73 16.23 -42.67
N LEU A 9 33.62 16.23 -43.99
CA LEU A 9 32.43 16.61 -44.73
C LEU A 9 31.36 15.52 -44.55
N ILE A 10 30.57 15.61 -43.50
CA ILE A 10 29.35 14.81 -43.37
C ILE A 10 28.37 15.32 -44.44
N LYS A 11 28.06 14.50 -45.43
CA LYS A 11 27.08 14.84 -46.47
C LYS A 11 25.75 15.20 -45.82
N THR A 12 25.12 16.27 -46.32
CA THR A 12 23.82 16.79 -45.79
C THR A 12 22.71 15.72 -45.76
N ASP A 13 22.78 14.72 -46.65
CA ASP A 13 21.85 13.59 -46.67
C ASP A 13 22.04 12.62 -45.51
N ASP A 14 23.26 12.45 -45.01
CA ASP A 14 23.55 11.58 -43.85
C ASP A 14 23.12 12.28 -42.55
N MET A 15 23.25 13.60 -42.48
CA MET A 15 22.70 14.39 -41.35
C MET A 15 21.15 14.30 -41.30
N LYS A 16 20.46 14.39 -42.43
CA LYS A 16 19.00 14.25 -42.48
C LYS A 16 18.54 12.86 -42.05
N LYS A 17 19.24 11.82 -42.46
CA LYS A 17 18.97 10.43 -42.01
C LYS A 17 19.23 10.24 -40.53
N LEU A 18 20.29 10.85 -39.99
CA LEU A 18 20.62 10.78 -38.56
C LEU A 18 19.56 11.50 -37.70
N ILE A 19 19.08 12.66 -38.15
CA ILE A 19 17.99 13.43 -37.48
C ILE A 19 16.67 12.67 -37.56
N LEU A 20 16.36 12.03 -38.70
CA LEU A 20 15.16 11.22 -38.89
C LEU A 20 15.20 9.97 -37.98
N PHE A 21 16.37 9.31 -37.85
CA PHE A 21 16.53 8.17 -36.95
C PHE A 21 16.44 8.57 -35.46
N ALA A 22 17.00 9.73 -35.09
CA ALA A 22 16.91 10.26 -33.74
C ALA A 22 15.47 10.66 -33.36
N SER A 23 14.69 11.21 -34.31
CA SER A 23 13.29 11.55 -34.07
C SER A 23 12.37 10.33 -33.97
N ILE A 24 12.66 9.23 -34.68
CA ILE A 24 11.92 7.98 -34.57
C ILE A 24 12.18 7.32 -33.21
N LEU A 25 13.40 7.36 -32.69
CA LEU A 25 13.76 6.84 -31.37
C LEU A 25 13.06 7.58 -30.21
N LEU A 26 12.78 8.88 -30.36
CA LEU A 26 12.06 9.68 -29.36
C LEU A 26 10.54 9.36 -29.32
N LEU A 27 9.95 8.78 -30.35
CA LEU A 27 8.53 8.42 -30.39
C LEU A 27 8.23 7.06 -29.75
N ILE A 28 9.23 6.22 -29.46
CA ILE A 28 9.06 4.91 -28.84
C ILE A 28 8.95 4.99 -27.31
N SER A 29 9.14 6.17 -26.72
CA SER A 29 9.39 6.35 -25.28
C SER A 29 8.17 6.65 -24.41
N CYS A 30 6.92 6.37 -24.82
CA CYS A 30 5.79 6.52 -23.89
C CYS A 30 4.55 5.70 -24.26
N THR A 31 4.69 4.40 -24.41
CA THR A 31 3.54 3.54 -24.12
C THR A 31 3.52 3.27 -22.63
N GLN A 32 2.96 4.19 -21.87
CA GLN A 32 2.62 3.93 -20.47
C GLN A 32 1.68 2.72 -20.47
N GLN A 33 2.20 1.58 -20.02
CA GLN A 33 1.41 0.36 -19.98
C GLN A 33 0.18 0.63 -19.11
N LYS A 34 -1.00 0.55 -19.72
CA LYS A 34 -2.26 0.82 -19.01
C LYS A 34 -2.37 -0.15 -17.84
N VAL A 35 -2.48 0.39 -16.64
CA VAL A 35 -2.62 -0.41 -15.42
C VAL A 35 -3.95 -1.16 -15.46
N ASP A 36 -3.93 -2.45 -15.22
CA ASP A 36 -5.13 -3.23 -14.96
C ASP A 36 -5.56 -3.01 -13.50
N LYS A 37 -6.34 -1.94 -13.28
CA LYS A 37 -6.84 -1.54 -11.96
C LYS A 37 -7.67 -2.64 -11.30
N LYS A 38 -8.39 -3.43 -12.10
CA LYS A 38 -9.20 -4.53 -11.58
C LYS A 38 -8.29 -5.63 -11.01
N ALA A 39 -7.30 -6.07 -11.77
CA ALA A 39 -6.36 -7.10 -11.32
C ALA A 39 -5.55 -6.64 -10.10
N GLU A 40 -5.10 -5.37 -10.06
CA GLU A 40 -4.41 -4.82 -8.88
C GLU A 40 -5.35 -4.74 -7.67
N GLY A 41 -6.60 -4.32 -7.86
CA GLY A 41 -7.60 -4.28 -6.79
C GLY A 41 -7.89 -5.66 -6.20
N GLU A 42 -8.04 -6.69 -7.04
CA GLU A 42 -8.24 -8.07 -6.59
C GLU A 42 -7.06 -8.57 -5.74
N LYS A 43 -5.81 -8.24 -6.12
CA LYS A 43 -4.62 -8.56 -5.32
C LYS A 43 -4.66 -7.92 -3.94
N ILE A 44 -5.05 -6.65 -3.84
CA ILE A 44 -5.08 -5.92 -2.56
C ILE A 44 -6.19 -6.46 -1.67
N ILE A 45 -7.37 -6.76 -2.22
CA ILE A 45 -8.45 -7.44 -1.48
C ILE A 45 -7.94 -8.78 -0.91
N GLN A 46 -7.24 -9.57 -1.71
CA GLN A 46 -6.69 -10.85 -1.26
C GLN A 46 -5.63 -10.65 -0.16
N LEU A 47 -4.72 -9.69 -0.32
CA LEU A 47 -3.73 -9.34 0.69
C LEU A 47 -4.37 -8.90 2.02
N SER A 48 -5.44 -8.09 1.97
CA SER A 48 -6.17 -7.67 3.16
C SER A 48 -6.83 -8.85 3.87
N LYS A 49 -7.45 -9.79 3.13
CA LYS A 49 -8.04 -11.00 3.70
C LYS A 49 -6.99 -11.89 4.36
N GLU A 50 -5.84 -12.11 3.71
CA GLU A 50 -4.73 -12.87 4.27
C GLU A 50 -4.19 -12.20 5.54
N TRP A 51 -4.09 -10.88 5.52
CA TRP A 51 -3.66 -10.12 6.68
C TRP A 51 -4.63 -10.26 7.85
N SER A 52 -5.95 -10.16 7.62
CA SER A 52 -6.99 -10.39 8.62
C SER A 52 -6.86 -11.79 9.26
N GLN A 53 -6.64 -12.81 8.43
CA GLN A 53 -6.42 -14.17 8.92
C GLN A 53 -5.16 -14.26 9.80
N VAL A 54 -4.03 -13.75 9.31
CA VAL A 54 -2.76 -13.76 10.05
C VAL A 54 -2.86 -12.99 11.36
N ALA A 55 -3.55 -11.84 11.38
CA ALA A 55 -3.76 -11.07 12.59
C ALA A 55 -4.61 -11.84 13.62
N SER A 56 -5.56 -12.66 13.18
CA SER A 56 -6.36 -13.50 14.07
C SER A 56 -5.57 -14.62 14.74
N GLU A 57 -4.40 -15.00 14.19
CA GLU A 57 -3.50 -16.03 14.75
C GLU A 57 -2.67 -15.51 15.93
N GLY A 58 -2.61 -14.18 16.17
CA GLY A 58 -1.86 -13.58 17.27
C GLY A 58 -0.34 -13.56 17.07
N ASN A 59 0.14 -13.67 15.83
CA ASN A 59 1.58 -13.62 15.53
C ASN A 59 1.99 -12.18 15.15
N VAL A 60 2.71 -11.50 16.04
CA VAL A 60 3.16 -10.12 15.87
C VAL A 60 3.94 -9.93 14.57
N GLU A 61 4.99 -10.73 14.35
CA GLU A 61 5.89 -10.57 13.20
C GLU A 61 5.14 -10.74 11.86
N LYS A 62 4.30 -11.75 11.78
CA LYS A 62 3.48 -11.97 10.59
C LYS A 62 2.47 -10.86 10.37
N THR A 63 1.92 -10.29 11.44
CA THR A 63 0.93 -9.21 11.37
C THR A 63 1.56 -7.89 10.92
N VAL A 64 2.69 -7.49 11.53
CA VAL A 64 3.31 -6.19 11.25
C VAL A 64 4.00 -6.12 9.88
N ARG A 65 4.26 -7.24 9.23
CA ARG A 65 4.90 -7.26 7.91
C ARG A 65 4.10 -6.58 6.79
N TYR A 66 2.79 -6.43 6.98
CA TYR A 66 1.92 -5.80 5.98
C TYR A 66 2.04 -4.28 5.97
N TRP A 67 2.43 -3.65 7.09
CA TRP A 67 2.71 -2.21 7.13
C TRP A 67 4.05 -1.86 6.51
N ALA A 68 4.09 -0.71 5.84
CA ALA A 68 5.34 -0.05 5.44
C ALA A 68 6.09 0.47 6.69
N ASP A 69 7.39 0.74 6.55
CA ASP A 69 8.18 1.23 7.69
C ASP A 69 7.76 2.63 8.16
N ASP A 70 7.23 3.44 7.23
CA ASP A 70 6.69 4.79 7.45
C ASP A 70 5.16 4.82 7.65
N ALA A 71 4.52 3.68 7.89
CA ALA A 71 3.07 3.60 8.04
C ALA A 71 2.53 4.41 9.21
N VAL A 72 1.29 4.86 9.07
CA VAL A 72 0.56 5.65 10.08
C VAL A 72 -0.73 4.91 10.45
N VAL A 73 -1.01 4.79 11.76
CA VAL A 73 -2.27 4.25 12.27
C VAL A 73 -3.00 5.32 13.07
N MET A 74 -4.26 5.51 12.75
CA MET A 74 -5.17 6.45 13.41
C MET A 74 -6.43 5.75 13.88
N SER A 75 -6.70 5.84 15.16
CA SER A 75 -7.95 5.31 15.76
C SER A 75 -8.62 6.39 16.59
N ALA A 76 -9.95 6.42 16.57
CA ALA A 76 -10.72 7.43 17.30
C ALA A 76 -10.36 7.42 18.80
N GLY A 77 -10.04 8.60 19.33
CA GLY A 77 -9.70 8.78 20.76
C GLY A 77 -8.32 8.27 21.18
N GLN A 78 -7.49 7.83 20.22
CA GLN A 78 -6.13 7.36 20.47
C GLN A 78 -5.08 8.29 19.83
N PRO A 79 -3.86 8.38 20.40
CA PRO A 79 -2.76 9.05 19.73
C PRO A 79 -2.45 8.42 18.38
N VAL A 80 -2.02 9.25 17.42
CA VAL A 80 -1.56 8.77 16.11
C VAL A 80 -0.26 8.00 16.28
N LEU A 81 -0.19 6.80 15.72
CA LEU A 81 1.01 5.98 15.68
C LEU A 81 1.75 6.21 14.37
N ASN A 82 3.02 6.58 14.45
CA ASN A 82 3.87 6.83 13.31
C ASN A 82 5.01 5.81 13.26
N GLY A 83 5.11 5.12 12.13
CA GLY A 83 6.13 4.12 11.85
C GLY A 83 5.85 2.74 12.41
N LYS A 84 6.40 1.73 11.73
CA LYS A 84 6.19 0.32 12.02
C LYS A 84 6.51 -0.08 13.46
N GLU A 85 7.52 0.52 14.09
CA GLU A 85 7.89 0.17 15.46
C GLU A 85 6.85 0.62 16.52
N ALA A 86 6.22 1.78 16.31
CA ALA A 86 5.11 2.21 17.17
C ALA A 86 3.88 1.29 16.97
N ILE A 87 3.62 0.90 15.72
CA ILE A 87 2.55 -0.04 15.37
C ILE A 87 2.83 -1.43 15.95
N ARG A 88 4.07 -1.92 15.89
CA ARG A 88 4.49 -3.19 16.50
C ARG A 88 4.15 -3.24 17.98
N LYS A 89 4.52 -2.20 18.72
CA LYS A 89 4.20 -2.11 20.15
C LYS A 89 2.69 -2.17 20.42
N MET A 90 1.91 -1.48 19.62
CA MET A 90 0.43 -1.54 19.70
C MET A 90 -0.08 -2.96 19.48
N VAL A 91 0.42 -3.68 18.46
CA VAL A 91 0.03 -5.06 18.17
C VAL A 91 0.43 -5.99 19.31
N GLU A 92 1.66 -5.86 19.85
CA GLU A 92 2.15 -6.63 20.99
C GLU A 92 1.27 -6.44 22.23
N GLU A 93 0.92 -5.19 22.58
CA GLU A 93 0.06 -4.91 23.73
C GLU A 93 -1.37 -5.42 23.50
N SER A 94 -1.89 -5.30 22.28
CA SER A 94 -3.22 -5.82 21.94
C SER A 94 -3.30 -7.33 22.15
N TYR A 95 -2.29 -8.10 21.70
CA TYR A 95 -2.30 -9.56 21.86
C TYR A 95 -2.11 -10.04 23.30
N LYS A 96 -1.66 -9.17 24.22
CA LYS A 96 -1.62 -9.48 25.67
C LYS A 96 -2.97 -9.33 26.35
N MET A 97 -3.93 -8.63 25.74
CA MET A 97 -5.26 -8.47 26.34
C MET A 97 -6.01 -9.79 26.39
N PRO A 98 -6.63 -10.17 27.55
CA PRO A 98 -7.39 -11.39 27.67
C PRO A 98 -8.50 -11.49 26.60
N GLY A 99 -8.55 -12.60 25.89
CA GLY A 99 -9.58 -12.86 24.88
C GLY A 99 -9.49 -11.98 23.64
N PHE A 100 -8.38 -11.25 23.41
CA PHE A 100 -8.24 -10.40 22.25
C PHE A 100 -8.42 -11.17 20.94
N ARG A 101 -9.27 -10.63 20.07
CA ARG A 101 -9.46 -11.08 18.69
C ARG A 101 -9.65 -9.86 17.82
N ILE A 102 -9.15 -9.93 16.61
CA ILE A 102 -9.35 -8.93 15.57
C ILE A 102 -9.62 -9.63 14.25
N SER A 103 -10.55 -9.10 13.48
CA SER A 103 -10.81 -9.53 12.12
C SER A 103 -11.36 -8.37 11.31
N TRP A 104 -11.22 -8.42 10.00
CA TRP A 104 -11.83 -7.46 9.08
C TRP A 104 -12.17 -8.08 7.74
N GLN A 105 -13.07 -7.40 7.03
CA GLN A 105 -13.53 -7.79 5.71
C GLN A 105 -13.51 -6.58 4.78
N PRO A 106 -12.74 -6.63 3.67
CA PRO A 106 -12.81 -5.63 2.61
C PRO A 106 -14.22 -5.56 2.02
N GLN A 107 -14.72 -4.33 1.84
CA GLN A 107 -16.03 -4.04 1.23
C GLN A 107 -15.86 -3.51 -0.19
N SER A 108 -14.87 -2.65 -0.42
CA SER A 108 -14.55 -2.10 -1.73
C SER A 108 -13.08 -1.74 -1.83
N VAL A 109 -12.59 -1.63 -3.05
CA VAL A 109 -11.23 -1.22 -3.38
C VAL A 109 -11.26 -0.21 -4.52
N GLU A 110 -10.41 0.82 -4.42
CA GLU A 110 -10.12 1.74 -5.51
C GLU A 110 -8.62 1.84 -5.72
N VAL A 111 -8.20 1.76 -6.99
CA VAL A 111 -6.79 1.83 -7.39
C VAL A 111 -6.56 3.11 -8.19
N SER A 112 -5.46 3.81 -7.92
CA SER A 112 -5.04 5.01 -8.65
C SER A 112 -4.85 4.73 -10.16
N GLU A 113 -4.92 5.76 -10.99
CA GLU A 113 -4.67 5.62 -12.43
C GLU A 113 -3.23 5.16 -12.74
N SER A 114 -2.28 5.53 -11.88
CA SER A 114 -0.88 5.09 -11.95
C SER A 114 -0.66 3.66 -11.46
N GLY A 115 -1.61 3.07 -10.72
CA GLY A 115 -1.52 1.71 -10.19
C GLY A 115 -0.52 1.54 -9.04
N ASP A 116 -0.14 2.63 -8.37
CA ASP A 116 0.85 2.66 -7.30
C ASP A 116 0.25 2.95 -5.91
N MET A 117 -1.01 3.40 -5.89
CA MET A 117 -1.78 3.65 -4.67
C MET A 117 -3.16 3.00 -4.77
N ALA A 118 -3.67 2.56 -3.64
CA ALA A 118 -5.06 2.08 -3.53
C ALA A 118 -5.59 2.34 -2.12
N TYR A 119 -6.92 2.35 -1.99
CA TYR A 119 -7.56 2.27 -0.68
C TYR A 119 -8.63 1.19 -0.65
N LEU A 120 -8.82 0.63 0.54
CA LEU A 120 -9.92 -0.27 0.87
C LEU A 120 -10.86 0.41 1.86
N LEU A 121 -12.16 0.21 1.68
CA LEU A 121 -13.15 0.40 2.74
C LEU A 121 -13.41 -0.98 3.38
N GLU A 122 -13.38 -1.03 4.70
CA GLU A 122 -13.39 -2.29 5.44
C GLU A 122 -14.32 -2.21 6.65
N ASN A 123 -14.95 -3.32 6.98
CA ASN A 123 -15.59 -3.50 8.29
C ASN A 123 -14.66 -4.33 9.16
N SER A 124 -14.38 -3.86 10.37
CA SER A 124 -13.55 -4.61 11.31
C SER A 124 -14.28 -4.83 12.64
N GLN A 125 -13.89 -5.89 13.32
CA GLN A 125 -14.35 -6.21 14.65
C GLN A 125 -13.16 -6.52 15.55
N ILE A 126 -13.16 -5.90 16.72
CA ILE A 126 -12.22 -6.18 17.79
C ILE A 126 -13.03 -6.71 18.97
N SER A 127 -12.54 -7.77 19.63
CA SER A 127 -13.10 -8.23 20.88
C SER A 127 -11.99 -8.52 21.89
N PHE A 128 -12.29 -8.32 23.17
CA PHE A 128 -11.42 -8.65 24.29
C PHE A 128 -12.27 -8.82 25.56
N THR A 129 -11.68 -9.29 26.63
CA THR A 129 -12.32 -9.43 27.95
C THR A 129 -11.89 -8.26 28.84
N ASP A 130 -12.85 -7.55 29.43
CA ASP A 130 -12.56 -6.46 30.36
C ASP A 130 -12.05 -6.97 31.74
N SER A 131 -11.70 -6.04 32.62
CA SER A 131 -11.17 -6.36 33.96
C SER A 131 -12.19 -7.06 34.88
N THR A 132 -13.47 -7.06 34.51
CA THR A 132 -14.55 -7.70 35.25
C THR A 132 -14.93 -9.07 34.68
N GLY A 133 -14.25 -9.51 33.60
CA GLY A 133 -14.46 -10.79 32.93
C GLY A 133 -15.55 -10.75 31.84
N HIS A 134 -16.10 -9.59 31.50
CA HIS A 134 -17.11 -9.46 30.46
C HIS A 134 -16.51 -9.28 29.07
N PRO A 135 -17.05 -9.90 28.03
CA PRO A 135 -16.60 -9.70 26.66
C PRO A 135 -17.03 -8.31 26.16
N ILE A 136 -16.07 -7.58 25.61
CA ILE A 136 -16.28 -6.33 24.88
C ILE A 136 -16.13 -6.62 23.39
N ILE A 137 -17.06 -6.14 22.57
CA ILE A 137 -17.03 -6.25 21.11
C ILE A 137 -17.17 -4.84 20.53
N ILE A 138 -16.25 -4.45 19.67
CA ILE A 138 -16.21 -3.16 18.99
C ILE A 138 -16.24 -3.42 17.49
N ASN A 139 -17.30 -2.96 16.84
CA ASN A 139 -17.40 -2.93 15.37
C ASN A 139 -16.91 -1.57 14.86
N ASN A 140 -16.11 -1.58 13.82
CA ASN A 140 -15.52 -0.37 13.24
C ASN A 140 -15.75 -0.32 11.73
N LYS A 141 -15.82 0.92 11.21
CA LYS A 141 -15.51 1.23 9.82
C LYS A 141 -14.05 1.59 9.73
N ALA A 142 -13.38 1.08 8.70
CA ALA A 142 -11.96 1.33 8.51
C ALA A 142 -11.66 1.72 7.05
N VAL A 143 -10.60 2.48 6.89
CA VAL A 143 -9.98 2.78 5.60
C VAL A 143 -8.52 2.39 5.70
N SER A 144 -8.09 1.48 4.84
CA SER A 144 -6.68 1.15 4.68
C SER A 144 -6.15 1.66 3.34
N ILE A 145 -5.04 2.42 3.38
CA ILE A 145 -4.38 2.96 2.18
C ILE A 145 -3.13 2.14 1.93
N TRP A 146 -2.97 1.70 0.69
CA TRP A 146 -1.90 0.83 0.25
C TRP A 146 -1.03 1.53 -0.79
N ARG A 147 0.27 1.32 -0.72
CA ARG A 147 1.26 1.82 -1.67
C ARG A 147 2.04 0.65 -2.26
N LYS A 148 2.20 0.67 -3.59
CA LYS A 148 3.02 -0.29 -4.31
C LYS A 148 4.49 0.15 -4.21
N LEU A 149 5.34 -0.74 -3.75
CA LEU A 149 6.78 -0.49 -3.64
C LEU A 149 7.47 -0.74 -4.99
N THR A 150 8.72 -0.34 -5.08
CA THR A 150 9.53 -0.49 -6.31
C THR A 150 9.77 -1.95 -6.71
N ASP A 151 9.68 -2.90 -5.76
CA ASP A 151 9.73 -4.33 -6.01
C ASP A 151 8.38 -4.94 -6.46
N GLY A 152 7.36 -4.10 -6.62
CA GLY A 152 6.00 -4.50 -7.00
C GLY A 152 5.11 -5.00 -5.86
N SER A 153 5.64 -5.13 -4.64
CA SER A 153 4.84 -5.52 -3.47
C SER A 153 3.97 -4.36 -2.98
N TRP A 154 2.81 -4.70 -2.40
CA TRP A 154 1.92 -3.73 -1.78
C TRP A 154 2.12 -3.70 -0.27
N LYS A 155 2.14 -2.50 0.32
CA LYS A 155 2.20 -2.27 1.77
C LYS A 155 1.13 -1.30 2.21
N ASN A 156 0.53 -1.57 3.35
CA ASN A 156 -0.33 -0.60 4.02
C ASN A 156 0.53 0.57 4.52
N VAL A 157 0.12 1.80 4.20
CA VAL A 157 0.82 3.03 4.59
C VAL A 157 -0.03 3.90 5.52
N VAL A 158 -1.35 3.76 5.48
CA VAL A 158 -2.25 4.45 6.41
C VAL A 158 -3.38 3.50 6.77
N ASP A 159 -3.68 3.42 8.05
CA ASP A 159 -4.81 2.67 8.58
C ASP A 159 -5.64 3.58 9.49
N ILE A 160 -6.91 3.75 9.16
CA ILE A 160 -7.82 4.62 9.91
C ILE A 160 -9.02 3.79 10.34
N SER A 161 -9.35 3.82 11.62
CA SER A 161 -10.52 3.12 12.12
C SER A 161 -11.37 4.01 13.05
N THR A 162 -12.67 3.84 12.96
CA THR A 162 -13.63 4.52 13.82
C THR A 162 -14.73 3.54 14.25
N PRO A 163 -15.10 3.50 15.54
CA PRO A 163 -16.20 2.69 16.01
C PRO A 163 -17.52 3.06 15.32
N GLU A 164 -18.30 2.05 15.00
CA GLU A 164 -19.68 2.27 14.56
C GLU A 164 -20.51 2.82 15.72
N ALA A 165 -21.41 3.76 15.41
CA ALA A 165 -22.38 4.22 16.39
C ALA A 165 -23.22 3.04 16.87
N GLN A 166 -23.30 2.84 18.19
CA GLN A 166 -24.25 1.86 18.76
C GLN A 166 -25.65 2.32 18.42
N GLN A 167 -26.38 1.50 17.67
CA GLN A 167 -27.82 1.72 17.48
C GLN A 167 -28.48 1.52 18.85
N LYS A 168 -29.11 2.58 19.34
CA LYS A 168 -29.92 2.54 20.57
C LYS A 168 -31.22 1.77 20.33
#